data_927cbdc8ae5baccdca648ef8d22f52d4
#
_entry.id   927cbdc8ae5baccdca648ef8d22f52d4
#
_cell.length_a   1.000
_cell.length_b   1.000
_cell.length_c   1.000
_cell.angle_alpha   90.00
_cell.angle_beta   90.00
_cell.angle_gamma   90.00
#
_symmetry.space_group_name_H-M   'P 1'
#
loop_
_entity.id
_entity.type
_entity.pdbx_description
1 polymer ?
#
loop_
_entity_poly.entity_id
_entity_poly.type
_entity_poly.pdbx_seq_one_letter_code
_entity_poly.pdbx_strand_id
1 'polypeptide(L)'
;VSRIKELFSDSLVYGLSSVVARFINYLLVPFYTFYFEPAEYGIIGLIYAAIVFLNVVFQFGMESAYIRYASDGKQAAEKVFVTLQLALLGVATGLGVLLYWGGSPFLLPLMSLDFEGGQGLFGLMLVILWLDALGIVPFAHLRIVRKSFTYALIKLANVIINVGLNIYLVAFLGYGLEALLISNIVASGVTLLLLIGFTLPMYKAAPELAILKTALLFGLPYVPNGIGFAINEVLDRFFLVRLSPEQLSAIYEVPYTAEEITGIYNACYKLAIFMLLTVQMFRLAWQPFFMRYAKEKDSPELFARVFLYFNAASAVVFIGIGLFTAEIAALPVPILDGTLIDSRYWAGLHIVPVLLLAYWFQGWFVNFSAGIFIQEKTIHFPKITLYGALVTLSGNLLITPLLGMLGAALATLGCYALMSMLAYYYARKLYPVQYPLGSVLFMMTGAVIVVALGWQFPAFAGAEWIGKLLLALSGTAGVAAIVYRDPAR
;
A
#
# COMPACT_ATOMS: atom_id res chain seq x y z
N VAL A 1 -6.67 14.13 -27.60
CA VAL A 1 -7.54 12.93 -27.38
C VAL A 1 -6.74 11.64 -27.57
N SER A 2 -5.88 11.53 -28.61
CA SER A 2 -5.09 10.30 -28.85
C SER A 2 -4.07 10.01 -27.74
N ARG A 3 -3.40 11.05 -27.20
CA ARG A 3 -2.39 10.94 -26.11
C ARG A 3 -3.00 10.50 -24.78
N ILE A 4 -4.19 10.96 -24.46
CA ILE A 4 -4.94 10.52 -23.28
C ILE A 4 -5.39 9.06 -23.45
N LYS A 5 -5.80 8.66 -24.65
CA LYS A 5 -6.13 7.28 -24.98
C LYS A 5 -4.90 6.35 -24.81
N GLU A 6 -3.70 6.83 -25.20
CA GLU A 6 -2.43 6.13 -24.98
C GLU A 6 -2.16 5.93 -23.48
N LEU A 7 -2.35 6.96 -22.65
CA LEU A 7 -2.20 6.87 -21.19
C LEU A 7 -3.14 5.81 -20.58
N PHE A 8 -4.41 5.78 -21.02
CA PHE A 8 -5.37 4.76 -20.56
C PHE A 8 -4.96 3.36 -20.99
N SER A 9 -4.49 3.18 -22.23
CA SER A 9 -4.01 1.89 -22.72
C SER A 9 -2.80 1.40 -21.93
N ASP A 10 -1.83 2.28 -21.69
CA ASP A 10 -0.64 1.96 -20.90
C ASP A 10 -1.01 1.63 -19.44
N SER A 11 -1.95 2.38 -18.85
CA SER A 11 -2.48 2.10 -17.50
C SER A 11 -3.09 0.71 -17.40
N LEU A 12 -3.82 0.28 -18.42
CA LEU A 12 -4.41 -1.06 -18.46
C LEU A 12 -3.34 -2.16 -18.59
N VAL A 13 -2.36 -1.99 -19.46
CA VAL A 13 -1.34 -3.03 -19.71
C VAL A 13 -0.40 -3.20 -18.52
N TYR A 14 0.19 -2.12 -18.02
CA TYR A 14 1.11 -2.17 -16.87
C TYR A 14 0.36 -2.38 -15.54
N GLY A 15 -0.83 -1.81 -15.41
CA GLY A 15 -1.68 -1.95 -14.23
C GLY A 15 -2.18 -3.38 -14.04
N LEU A 16 -2.64 -4.04 -15.10
CA LEU A 16 -3.27 -5.35 -15.01
C LEU A 16 -2.33 -6.40 -14.41
N SER A 17 -1.08 -6.47 -14.87
CA SER A 17 -0.09 -7.44 -14.35
C SER A 17 0.24 -7.24 -12.86
N SER A 18 0.35 -5.98 -12.41
CA SER A 18 0.63 -5.65 -11.00
C SER A 18 -0.62 -5.79 -10.12
N VAL A 19 -1.80 -5.51 -10.69
CA VAL A 19 -3.08 -5.58 -9.98
C VAL A 19 -3.52 -7.03 -9.79
N VAL A 20 -3.32 -7.92 -10.78
CA VAL A 20 -3.70 -9.33 -10.66
C VAL A 20 -3.04 -9.98 -9.44
N ALA A 21 -1.72 -9.81 -9.26
CA ALA A 21 -1.02 -10.37 -8.11
C ALA A 21 -1.56 -9.83 -6.76
N ARG A 22 -1.90 -8.53 -6.70
CA ARG A 22 -2.50 -7.91 -5.50
C ARG A 22 -3.95 -8.34 -5.32
N PHE A 23 -4.72 -8.38 -6.41
CA PHE A 23 -6.12 -8.81 -6.37
C PHE A 23 -6.27 -10.23 -5.83
N ILE A 24 -5.38 -11.15 -6.22
CA ILE A 24 -5.36 -12.51 -5.67
C ILE A 24 -5.18 -12.49 -4.15
N ASN A 25 -4.27 -11.65 -3.63
CA ASN A 25 -4.10 -11.48 -2.18
C ASN A 25 -5.34 -10.87 -1.49
N TYR A 26 -6.12 -10.04 -2.19
CA TYR A 26 -7.38 -9.52 -1.65
C TYR A 26 -8.50 -10.54 -1.64
N LEU A 27 -8.48 -11.52 -2.55
CA LEU A 27 -9.42 -12.64 -2.51
C LEU A 27 -9.27 -13.51 -1.25
N LEU A 28 -8.16 -13.37 -0.51
CA LEU A 28 -8.00 -13.99 0.80
C LEU A 28 -8.70 -13.24 1.95
N VAL A 29 -9.17 -12.01 1.73
CA VAL A 29 -9.86 -11.26 2.80
C VAL A 29 -11.12 -11.95 3.28
N PRO A 30 -12.05 -12.39 2.40
CA PRO A 30 -13.20 -13.19 2.81
C PRO A 30 -12.78 -14.44 3.59
N PHE A 31 -11.75 -15.13 3.09
CA PHE A 31 -11.21 -16.32 3.74
C PHE A 31 -10.70 -16.01 5.14
N TYR A 32 -9.90 -14.98 5.32
CA TYR A 32 -9.36 -14.62 6.63
C TYR A 32 -10.43 -14.13 7.60
N THR A 33 -11.38 -13.31 7.15
CA THR A 33 -12.46 -12.81 8.02
C THR A 33 -13.45 -13.92 8.41
N PHE A 34 -13.54 -14.98 7.61
CA PHE A 34 -14.36 -16.14 7.92
C PHE A 34 -13.70 -17.06 8.96
N TYR A 35 -12.41 -17.38 8.79
CA TYR A 35 -11.70 -18.35 9.63
C TYR A 35 -11.12 -17.75 10.93
N PHE A 36 -10.77 -16.48 10.94
CA PHE A 36 -10.15 -15.82 12.11
C PHE A 36 -11.13 -14.91 12.84
N GLU A 37 -10.97 -14.85 14.16
CA GLU A 37 -11.65 -13.87 14.98
C GLU A 37 -11.00 -12.47 14.77
N PRO A 38 -11.76 -11.36 15.03
CA PRO A 38 -11.22 -10.01 14.86
C PRO A 38 -9.91 -9.76 15.60
N ALA A 39 -9.74 -10.27 16.83
CA ALA A 39 -8.52 -10.12 17.60
C ALA A 39 -7.31 -10.81 16.93
N GLU A 40 -7.50 -12.03 16.43
CA GLU A 40 -6.47 -12.78 15.70
C GLU A 40 -6.06 -12.05 14.42
N TYR A 41 -7.05 -11.56 13.68
CA TYR A 41 -6.80 -10.79 12.46
C TYR A 41 -6.11 -9.44 12.74
N GLY A 42 -6.33 -8.88 13.93
CA GLY A 42 -5.62 -7.70 14.45
C GLY A 42 -4.13 -7.99 14.66
N ILE A 43 -3.80 -9.11 15.31
CA ILE A 43 -2.41 -9.56 15.53
C ILE A 43 -1.70 -9.80 14.18
N ILE A 44 -2.37 -10.47 13.24
CA ILE A 44 -1.84 -10.63 11.87
C ILE A 44 -1.52 -9.27 11.24
N GLY A 45 -2.43 -8.32 11.36
CA GLY A 45 -2.25 -6.97 10.85
C GLY A 45 -1.04 -6.27 11.43
N LEU A 46 -0.78 -6.43 12.74
CA LEU A 46 0.40 -5.88 13.42
C LEU A 46 1.69 -6.55 12.96
N ILE A 47 1.69 -7.87 12.80
CA ILE A 47 2.86 -8.60 12.28
C ILE A 47 3.23 -8.09 10.88
N TYR A 48 2.24 -7.98 9.96
CA TYR A 48 2.50 -7.46 8.63
C TYR A 48 2.88 -5.96 8.63
N ALA A 49 2.34 -5.16 9.53
CA ALA A 49 2.76 -3.78 9.73
C ALA A 49 4.22 -3.69 10.18
N ALA A 50 4.64 -4.54 11.13
CA ALA A 50 6.02 -4.64 11.56
C ALA A 50 6.95 -5.10 10.41
N ILE A 51 6.51 -6.06 9.58
CA ILE A 51 7.25 -6.48 8.38
C ILE A 51 7.49 -5.29 7.45
N VAL A 52 6.51 -4.42 7.22
CA VAL A 52 6.68 -3.22 6.36
C VAL A 52 7.76 -2.29 6.92
N PHE A 53 7.79 -2.03 8.23
CA PHE A 53 8.84 -1.22 8.88
C PHE A 53 10.21 -1.88 8.80
N LEU A 54 10.30 -3.12 9.23
CA LEU A 54 11.56 -3.84 9.35
C LEU A 54 12.16 -4.16 7.98
N ASN A 55 11.36 -4.38 6.95
CA ASN A 55 11.84 -4.56 5.57
C ASN A 55 12.71 -3.39 5.11
N VAL A 56 12.36 -2.14 5.47
CA VAL A 56 13.18 -0.97 5.14
C VAL A 56 14.57 -1.08 5.74
N VAL A 57 14.65 -1.56 7.00
CA VAL A 57 15.92 -1.71 7.72
C VAL A 57 16.71 -2.91 7.21
N PHE A 58 16.06 -4.05 6.96
CA PHE A 58 16.71 -5.27 6.45
C PHE A 58 17.26 -5.09 5.04
N GLN A 59 16.65 -4.25 4.22
CA GLN A 59 17.04 -3.96 2.84
C GLN A 59 18.03 -2.81 2.71
N PHE A 60 18.04 -1.89 3.64
CA PHE A 60 18.91 -0.70 3.78
C PHE A 60 19.36 -0.04 2.46
N GLY A 61 18.42 0.04 1.48
CA GLY A 61 18.64 0.71 0.20
C GLY A 61 19.46 -0.08 -0.82
N MET A 62 19.75 -1.36 -0.58
CA MET A 62 20.63 -2.16 -1.45
C MET A 62 20.04 -2.43 -2.84
N GLU A 63 18.73 -2.42 -2.99
CA GLU A 63 18.08 -2.50 -4.31
C GLU A 63 18.50 -1.33 -5.21
N SER A 64 18.35 -0.11 -4.69
CA SER A 64 18.71 1.12 -5.43
C SER A 64 20.22 1.20 -5.70
N ALA A 65 21.03 0.79 -4.73
CA ALA A 65 22.48 0.71 -4.89
C ALA A 65 22.87 -0.28 -5.99
N TYR A 66 22.26 -1.47 -6.01
CA TYR A 66 22.51 -2.46 -7.04
C TYR A 66 22.15 -1.94 -8.44
N ILE A 67 20.94 -1.40 -8.60
CA ILE A 67 20.48 -0.86 -9.89
C ILE A 67 21.47 0.21 -10.38
N ARG A 68 21.91 1.12 -9.52
CA ARG A 68 22.84 2.18 -9.89
C ARG A 68 24.19 1.63 -10.35
N TYR A 69 24.84 0.84 -9.49
CA TYR A 69 26.24 0.46 -9.72
C TYR A 69 26.42 -0.70 -10.70
N ALA A 70 25.42 -1.56 -10.86
CA ALA A 70 25.45 -2.61 -11.90
C ALA A 70 25.09 -2.08 -13.30
N SER A 71 24.46 -0.87 -13.41
CA SER A 71 24.05 -0.29 -14.69
C SER A 71 25.03 0.77 -15.21
N ASP A 72 25.93 1.32 -14.38
CA ASP A 72 26.82 2.40 -14.79
C ASP A 72 28.06 1.94 -15.61
N GLY A 73 28.26 0.64 -15.73
CA GLY A 73 29.32 0.02 -16.52
C GLY A 73 30.75 0.22 -15.98
N LYS A 74 30.91 0.88 -14.82
CA LYS A 74 32.22 1.14 -14.22
C LYS A 74 32.79 -0.04 -13.46
N GLN A 75 31.89 -0.94 -13.00
CA GLN A 75 32.22 -2.13 -12.23
C GLN A 75 31.57 -3.35 -12.85
N ALA A 76 32.22 -4.51 -12.73
CA ALA A 76 31.60 -5.76 -13.17
C ALA A 76 30.34 -6.05 -12.36
N ALA A 77 29.21 -6.24 -13.05
CA ALA A 77 27.91 -6.45 -12.42
C ALA A 77 27.92 -7.63 -11.45
N GLU A 78 28.71 -8.68 -11.73
CA GLU A 78 28.89 -9.86 -10.89
C GLU A 78 29.53 -9.51 -9.55
N LYS A 79 30.57 -8.63 -9.55
CA LYS A 79 31.20 -8.17 -8.30
C LYS A 79 30.25 -7.35 -7.44
N VAL A 80 29.48 -6.44 -8.06
CA VAL A 80 28.43 -5.66 -7.36
C VAL A 80 27.40 -6.62 -6.78
N PHE A 81 26.92 -7.58 -7.57
CA PHE A 81 25.93 -8.57 -7.16
C PHE A 81 26.37 -9.33 -5.91
N VAL A 82 27.53 -10.01 -5.98
CA VAL A 82 28.03 -10.86 -4.88
C VAL A 82 28.29 -10.02 -3.63
N THR A 83 28.91 -8.85 -3.79
CA THR A 83 29.23 -7.97 -2.65
C THR A 83 27.95 -7.55 -1.90
N LEU A 84 26.91 -7.11 -2.61
CA LEU A 84 25.67 -6.68 -1.97
C LEU A 84 24.85 -7.86 -1.45
N GLN A 85 24.87 -9.00 -2.13
CA GLN A 85 24.18 -10.21 -1.67
C GLN A 85 24.77 -10.74 -0.35
N LEU A 86 26.09 -10.77 -0.21
CA LEU A 86 26.76 -11.15 1.02
C LEU A 86 26.55 -10.12 2.15
N ALA A 87 26.51 -8.83 1.81
CA ALA A 87 26.17 -7.79 2.79
C ALA A 87 24.75 -7.95 3.32
N LEU A 88 23.78 -8.22 2.43
CA LEU A 88 22.39 -8.50 2.83
C LEU A 88 22.32 -9.76 3.69
N LEU A 89 23.00 -10.84 3.30
CA LEU A 89 23.05 -12.07 4.09
C LEU A 89 23.58 -11.79 5.50
N GLY A 90 24.73 -11.11 5.63
CA GLY A 90 25.35 -10.80 6.91
C GLY A 90 24.48 -9.88 7.78
N VAL A 91 23.99 -8.78 7.20
CA VAL A 91 23.17 -7.79 7.92
C VAL A 91 21.81 -8.39 8.30
N ALA A 92 21.11 -9.06 7.38
CA ALA A 92 19.80 -9.65 7.68
C ALA A 92 19.91 -10.76 8.74
N THR A 93 20.96 -11.59 8.68
CA THR A 93 21.22 -12.61 9.72
C THR A 93 21.54 -11.96 11.06
N GLY A 94 22.46 -10.99 11.09
CA GLY A 94 22.84 -10.27 12.31
C GLY A 94 21.65 -9.54 12.95
N LEU A 95 20.87 -8.83 12.14
CA LEU A 95 19.64 -8.15 12.61
C LEU A 95 18.60 -9.18 13.11
N GLY A 96 18.38 -10.26 12.38
CA GLY A 96 17.45 -11.31 12.80
C GLY A 96 17.80 -11.89 14.17
N VAL A 97 19.07 -12.25 14.36
CA VAL A 97 19.58 -12.76 15.63
C VAL A 97 19.47 -11.71 16.75
N LEU A 98 19.88 -10.47 16.46
CA LEU A 98 19.81 -9.37 17.44
C LEU A 98 18.37 -9.08 17.86
N LEU A 99 17.43 -9.04 16.92
CA LEU A 99 16.03 -8.77 17.21
C LEU A 99 15.37 -9.95 17.96
N TYR A 100 15.69 -11.18 17.57
CA TYR A 100 15.12 -12.36 18.23
C TYR A 100 15.54 -12.48 19.70
N TRP A 101 16.82 -12.27 20.00
CA TRP A 101 17.34 -12.42 21.36
C TRP A 101 17.33 -11.12 22.18
N GLY A 102 17.63 -9.99 21.56
CA GLY A 102 17.75 -8.70 22.24
C GLY A 102 16.55 -7.78 22.05
N GLY A 103 15.87 -7.86 20.93
CA GLY A 103 14.73 -6.99 20.60
C GLY A 103 13.38 -7.52 21.06
N SER A 104 13.24 -8.85 21.21
CA SER A 104 11.95 -9.48 21.54
C SER A 104 11.29 -8.92 22.81
N PRO A 105 11.98 -8.63 23.94
CA PRO A 105 11.32 -8.11 25.14
C PRO A 105 10.61 -6.76 24.92
N PHE A 106 11.06 -5.99 23.93
CA PHE A 106 10.47 -4.69 23.59
C PHE A 106 9.45 -4.79 22.44
N LEU A 107 9.68 -5.68 21.47
CA LEU A 107 8.87 -5.76 20.26
C LEU A 107 7.65 -6.66 20.44
N LEU A 108 7.71 -7.70 21.26
CA LEU A 108 6.57 -8.58 21.51
C LEU A 108 5.37 -7.81 22.09
N PRO A 109 5.52 -7.02 23.19
CA PRO A 109 4.41 -6.21 23.69
C PRO A 109 3.94 -5.15 22.69
N LEU A 110 4.87 -4.63 21.86
CA LEU A 110 4.54 -3.64 20.82
C LEU A 110 3.60 -4.22 19.75
N MET A 111 3.63 -5.51 19.54
CA MET A 111 2.89 -6.24 18.52
C MET A 111 1.76 -7.10 19.12
N SER A 112 1.45 -6.95 20.42
CA SER A 112 0.52 -7.83 21.16
C SER A 112 0.88 -9.32 20.99
N LEU A 113 2.17 -9.64 21.03
CA LEU A 113 2.69 -11.01 20.95
C LEU A 113 3.23 -11.52 22.30
N ASP A 114 2.84 -10.90 23.39
CA ASP A 114 3.25 -11.25 24.77
C ASP A 114 2.40 -12.38 25.37
N PHE A 115 2.02 -13.35 24.54
CA PHE A 115 1.32 -14.57 24.93
C PHE A 115 2.14 -15.82 24.61
N GLU A 116 1.71 -16.98 25.14
CA GLU A 116 2.36 -18.26 24.86
C GLU A 116 2.31 -18.58 23.36
N GLY A 117 3.48 -18.78 22.74
CA GLY A 117 3.63 -18.95 21.28
C GLY A 117 3.98 -17.67 20.52
N GLY A 118 3.79 -16.46 21.07
CA GLY A 118 4.07 -15.20 20.38
C GLY A 118 5.53 -15.03 19.97
N GLN A 119 6.48 -15.52 20.78
CA GLN A 119 7.89 -15.59 20.41
C GLN A 119 8.13 -16.43 19.15
N GLY A 120 7.37 -17.52 18.97
CA GLY A 120 7.41 -18.36 17.76
C GLY A 120 6.95 -17.59 16.53
N LEU A 121 5.82 -16.89 16.61
CA LEU A 121 5.31 -16.03 15.51
C LEU A 121 6.30 -14.93 15.16
N PHE A 122 6.92 -14.30 16.15
CA PHE A 122 7.97 -13.32 15.95
C PHE A 122 9.18 -13.90 15.21
N GLY A 123 9.62 -15.12 15.59
CA GLY A 123 10.69 -15.84 14.90
C GLY A 123 10.34 -16.12 13.44
N LEU A 124 9.12 -16.60 13.14
CA LEU A 124 8.66 -16.83 11.78
C LEU A 124 8.64 -15.52 10.96
N MET A 125 8.21 -14.41 11.55
CA MET A 125 8.27 -13.07 10.93
C MET A 125 9.70 -12.68 10.55
N LEU A 126 10.68 -12.90 11.42
CA LEU A 126 12.08 -12.58 11.14
C LEU A 126 12.65 -13.46 10.01
N VAL A 127 12.22 -14.72 9.90
CA VAL A 127 12.59 -15.59 8.76
C VAL A 127 12.03 -15.04 7.44
N ILE A 128 10.79 -14.54 7.42
CA ILE A 128 10.22 -13.88 6.23
C ILE A 128 11.08 -12.69 5.82
N LEU A 129 11.41 -11.81 6.76
CA LEU A 129 12.25 -10.63 6.51
C LEU A 129 13.62 -10.99 5.97
N TRP A 130 14.22 -12.04 6.49
CA TRP A 130 15.51 -12.57 6.01
C TRP A 130 15.42 -13.08 4.58
N LEU A 131 14.42 -13.91 4.24
CA LEU A 131 14.20 -14.41 2.88
C LEU A 131 13.93 -13.27 1.89
N ASP A 132 13.08 -12.33 2.27
CA ASP A 132 12.71 -11.19 1.43
C ASP A 132 13.91 -10.28 1.16
N ALA A 133 14.75 -10.01 2.17
CA ALA A 133 15.98 -9.23 2.00
C ALA A 133 16.94 -9.89 1.00
N LEU A 134 17.11 -11.22 1.07
CA LEU A 134 17.97 -11.96 0.14
C LEU A 134 17.43 -12.00 -1.30
N GLY A 135 16.13 -11.87 -1.49
CA GLY A 135 15.48 -11.82 -2.81
C GLY A 135 15.68 -10.51 -3.57
N ILE A 136 16.04 -9.41 -2.90
CA ILE A 136 16.03 -8.06 -3.49
C ILE A 136 17.03 -7.87 -4.61
N VAL A 137 18.30 -8.21 -4.39
CA VAL A 137 19.36 -8.04 -5.40
C VAL A 137 19.11 -8.93 -6.61
N PRO A 138 18.75 -10.23 -6.48
CA PRO A 138 18.37 -11.08 -7.60
C PRO A 138 17.18 -10.53 -8.40
N PHE A 139 16.13 -10.04 -7.75
CA PHE A 139 15.01 -9.39 -8.45
C PHE A 139 15.44 -8.12 -9.19
N ALA A 140 16.28 -7.29 -8.58
CA ALA A 140 16.82 -6.09 -9.22
C ALA A 140 17.69 -6.46 -10.45
N HIS A 141 18.45 -7.56 -10.37
CA HIS A 141 19.22 -8.08 -11.52
C HIS A 141 18.30 -8.46 -12.68
N LEU A 142 17.24 -9.23 -12.45
CA LEU A 142 16.27 -9.60 -13.51
C LEU A 142 15.68 -8.37 -14.22
N ARG A 143 15.47 -7.27 -13.50
CA ARG A 143 14.98 -6.00 -14.09
C ARG A 143 16.05 -5.34 -14.97
N ILE A 144 17.30 -5.27 -14.51
CA ILE A 144 18.41 -4.70 -15.30
C ILE A 144 18.60 -5.47 -16.60
N VAL A 145 18.60 -6.79 -16.55
CA VAL A 145 18.76 -7.65 -17.75
C VAL A 145 17.46 -7.80 -18.57
N ARG A 146 16.41 -7.04 -18.22
CA ARG A 146 15.09 -7.00 -18.90
C ARG A 146 14.40 -8.37 -19.02
N LYS A 147 14.61 -9.28 -18.07
CA LYS A 147 13.89 -10.55 -17.97
C LYS A 147 12.53 -10.37 -17.29
N SER A 148 11.69 -9.46 -17.82
CA SER A 148 10.41 -9.06 -17.22
C SER A 148 9.44 -10.23 -17.08
N PHE A 149 9.41 -11.15 -18.04
CA PHE A 149 8.54 -12.33 -17.98
C PHE A 149 8.94 -13.28 -16.84
N THR A 150 10.24 -13.57 -16.71
CA THR A 150 10.78 -14.41 -15.61
C THR A 150 10.47 -13.76 -14.25
N TYR A 151 10.67 -12.44 -14.13
CA TYR A 151 10.32 -11.68 -12.93
C TYR A 151 8.83 -11.83 -12.58
N ALA A 152 7.96 -11.64 -13.57
CA ALA A 152 6.51 -11.75 -13.36
C ALA A 152 6.09 -13.18 -12.99
N LEU A 153 6.67 -14.19 -13.65
CA LEU A 153 6.35 -15.60 -13.39
C LEU A 153 6.76 -16.01 -11.95
N ILE A 154 7.95 -15.60 -11.48
CA ILE A 154 8.41 -15.88 -10.12
C ILE A 154 7.51 -15.19 -9.09
N LYS A 155 7.12 -13.93 -9.33
CA LYS A 155 6.17 -13.20 -8.45
C LYS A 155 4.80 -13.88 -8.42
N LEU A 156 4.29 -14.32 -9.55
CA LEU A 156 3.01 -15.03 -9.63
C LEU A 156 3.09 -16.39 -8.91
N ALA A 157 4.17 -17.14 -9.10
CA ALA A 157 4.38 -18.41 -8.40
C ALA A 157 4.40 -18.20 -6.88
N ASN A 158 5.09 -17.15 -6.38
CA ASN A 158 5.08 -16.78 -4.96
C ASN A 158 3.65 -16.59 -4.45
N VAL A 159 2.84 -15.79 -5.15
CA VAL A 159 1.45 -15.53 -4.75
C VAL A 159 0.60 -16.80 -4.75
N ILE A 160 0.71 -17.63 -5.81
CA ILE A 160 -0.06 -18.88 -5.92
C ILE A 160 0.31 -19.86 -4.80
N ILE A 161 1.61 -20.01 -4.50
CA ILE A 161 2.08 -20.88 -3.43
C ILE A 161 1.59 -20.36 -2.08
N ASN A 162 1.73 -19.05 -1.83
CA ASN A 162 1.29 -18.43 -0.59
C ASN A 162 -0.22 -18.63 -0.38
N VAL A 163 -1.04 -18.30 -1.36
CA VAL A 163 -2.51 -18.45 -1.30
C VAL A 163 -2.92 -19.90 -1.15
N GLY A 164 -2.34 -20.79 -1.96
CA GLY A 164 -2.66 -22.22 -1.90
C GLY A 164 -2.33 -22.86 -0.55
N LEU A 165 -1.15 -22.53 0.00
CA LEU A 165 -0.75 -23.02 1.31
C LEU A 165 -1.58 -22.41 2.44
N ASN A 166 -1.94 -21.11 2.37
CA ASN A 166 -2.84 -20.50 3.35
C ASN A 166 -4.17 -21.26 3.41
N ILE A 167 -4.79 -21.49 2.27
CA ILE A 167 -6.05 -22.23 2.19
C ILE A 167 -5.85 -23.65 2.74
N TYR A 168 -4.80 -24.34 2.33
CA TYR A 168 -4.54 -25.71 2.77
C TYR A 168 -4.30 -25.82 4.28
N LEU A 169 -3.41 -24.98 4.83
CA LEU A 169 -3.05 -25.04 6.24
C LEU A 169 -4.20 -24.62 7.16
N VAL A 170 -4.95 -23.56 6.79
CA VAL A 170 -6.05 -23.05 7.62
C VAL A 170 -7.31 -23.89 7.47
N ALA A 171 -7.80 -24.10 6.22
CA ALA A 171 -9.09 -24.73 6.02
C ALA A 171 -9.07 -26.27 6.17
N PHE A 172 -7.95 -26.94 5.82
CA PHE A 172 -7.88 -28.40 5.85
C PHE A 172 -7.12 -28.96 7.06
N LEU A 173 -6.09 -28.25 7.53
CA LEU A 173 -5.29 -28.70 8.69
C LEU A 173 -5.63 -27.98 10.00
N GLY A 174 -6.45 -26.93 9.97
CA GLY A 174 -6.90 -26.21 11.17
C GLY A 174 -5.80 -25.43 11.88
N TYR A 175 -4.72 -25.05 11.17
CA TYR A 175 -3.67 -24.20 11.72
C TYR A 175 -4.18 -22.78 11.99
N GLY A 176 -3.69 -22.13 13.06
CA GLY A 176 -4.00 -20.76 13.43
C GLY A 176 -3.18 -19.71 12.68
N LEU A 177 -2.76 -18.68 13.43
CA LEU A 177 -2.00 -17.54 12.89
C LEU A 177 -0.69 -17.94 12.21
N GLU A 178 -0.04 -18.98 12.71
CA GLU A 178 1.21 -19.51 12.18
C GLU A 178 1.10 -19.98 10.74
N ALA A 179 -0.10 -20.42 10.30
CA ALA A 179 -0.34 -20.85 8.91
C ALA A 179 0.03 -19.76 7.90
N LEU A 180 -0.31 -18.51 8.19
CA LEU A 180 -0.07 -17.38 7.31
C LEU A 180 1.42 -17.11 7.15
N LEU A 181 2.16 -17.19 8.27
CA LEU A 181 3.60 -16.97 8.28
C LEU A 181 4.35 -18.12 7.64
N ILE A 182 3.97 -19.37 7.92
CA ILE A 182 4.55 -20.58 7.30
C ILE A 182 4.34 -20.55 5.79
N SER A 183 3.11 -20.23 5.34
CA SER A 183 2.82 -20.11 3.89
C SER A 183 3.69 -19.06 3.22
N ASN A 184 3.91 -17.93 3.88
CA ASN A 184 4.77 -16.87 3.38
C ASN A 184 6.24 -17.32 3.35
N ILE A 185 6.75 -18.00 4.38
CA ILE A 185 8.11 -18.54 4.43
C ILE A 185 8.34 -19.52 3.28
N VAL A 186 7.41 -20.46 3.05
CA VAL A 186 7.54 -21.43 1.95
C VAL A 186 7.52 -20.72 0.60
N ALA A 187 6.60 -19.78 0.39
CA ALA A 187 6.50 -19.01 -0.85
C ALA A 187 7.76 -18.17 -1.10
N SER A 188 8.28 -17.46 -0.08
CA SER A 188 9.52 -16.67 -0.18
C SER A 188 10.75 -17.57 -0.32
N GLY A 189 10.79 -18.73 0.32
CA GLY A 189 11.86 -19.73 0.17
C GLY A 189 11.94 -20.28 -1.25
N VAL A 190 10.81 -20.72 -1.81
CA VAL A 190 10.74 -21.18 -3.22
C VAL A 190 11.14 -20.04 -4.16
N THR A 191 10.67 -18.83 -3.91
CA THR A 191 11.04 -17.65 -4.68
C THR A 191 12.54 -17.43 -4.68
N LEU A 192 13.18 -17.49 -3.52
CA LEU A 192 14.64 -17.32 -3.39
C LEU A 192 15.41 -18.43 -4.13
N LEU A 193 14.97 -19.68 -4.03
CA LEU A 193 15.57 -20.80 -4.77
C LEU A 193 15.48 -20.62 -6.28
N LEU A 194 14.34 -20.21 -6.79
CA LEU A 194 14.18 -19.88 -8.21
C LEU A 194 15.09 -18.73 -8.63
N LEU A 195 15.15 -17.66 -7.84
CA LEU A 195 16.02 -16.50 -8.10
C LEU A 195 17.50 -16.90 -8.13
N ILE A 196 17.96 -17.71 -7.18
CA ILE A 196 19.33 -18.24 -7.16
C ILE A 196 19.59 -19.02 -8.44
N GLY A 197 18.68 -19.89 -8.87
CA GLY A 197 18.81 -20.65 -10.12
C GLY A 197 19.02 -19.77 -11.35
N PHE A 198 18.24 -18.67 -11.47
CA PHE A 198 18.36 -17.73 -12.58
C PHE A 198 19.56 -16.79 -12.50
N THR A 199 20.12 -16.56 -11.30
CA THR A 199 21.24 -15.66 -11.05
C THR A 199 22.53 -16.39 -10.70
N LEU A 200 22.56 -17.72 -10.78
CA LEU A 200 23.72 -18.55 -10.44
C LEU A 200 25.06 -18.11 -11.09
N PRO A 201 25.09 -17.66 -12.37
CA PRO A 201 26.32 -17.15 -12.97
C PRO A 201 26.93 -15.94 -12.27
N MET A 202 26.09 -15.12 -11.56
CA MET A 202 26.52 -13.91 -10.87
C MET A 202 27.34 -14.21 -9.60
N TYR A 203 27.20 -15.40 -9.03
CA TYR A 203 27.91 -15.80 -7.80
C TYR A 203 29.40 -16.24 -8.02
N LYS A 204 29.89 -16.17 -9.25
CA LYS A 204 31.26 -16.57 -9.56
C LYS A 204 32.32 -15.52 -9.22
N ALA A 205 31.91 -14.27 -9.00
CA ALA A 205 32.83 -13.18 -8.66
C ALA A 205 33.21 -13.18 -7.18
N ALA A 206 34.36 -12.62 -6.84
CA ALA A 206 34.73 -12.35 -5.47
C ALA A 206 34.11 -11.01 -4.97
N PRO A 207 33.69 -10.91 -3.70
CA PRO A 207 33.21 -9.66 -3.12
C PRO A 207 34.34 -8.63 -3.00
N GLU A 208 33.96 -7.33 -3.04
CA GLU A 208 34.91 -6.23 -2.98
C GLU A 208 34.45 -5.16 -1.95
N LEU A 209 35.27 -4.94 -0.91
CA LEU A 209 34.90 -4.04 0.20
C LEU A 209 34.71 -2.57 -0.25
N ALA A 210 35.44 -2.13 -1.28
CA ALA A 210 35.28 -0.79 -1.85
C ALA A 210 33.90 -0.57 -2.45
N ILE A 211 33.34 -1.60 -3.11
CA ILE A 211 31.98 -1.60 -3.65
C ILE A 211 30.97 -1.50 -2.50
N LEU A 212 31.15 -2.30 -1.43
CA LEU A 212 30.27 -2.27 -0.26
C LEU A 212 30.23 -0.88 0.37
N LYS A 213 31.38 -0.27 0.62
CA LYS A 213 31.46 1.08 1.20
C LYS A 213 30.69 2.11 0.35
N THR A 214 30.89 2.06 -0.95
CA THR A 214 30.22 2.99 -1.88
C THR A 214 28.70 2.76 -1.92
N ALA A 215 28.28 1.49 -1.94
CA ALA A 215 26.87 1.12 -1.92
C ALA A 215 26.17 1.50 -0.62
N LEU A 216 26.83 1.35 0.54
CA LEU A 216 26.32 1.78 1.84
C LEU A 216 26.13 3.30 1.90
N LEU A 217 27.12 4.07 1.46
CA LEU A 217 27.02 5.55 1.41
C LEU A 217 25.88 6.02 0.50
N PHE A 218 25.56 5.26 -0.54
CA PHE A 218 24.44 5.55 -1.43
C PHE A 218 23.10 5.03 -0.89
N GLY A 219 23.05 3.82 -0.32
CA GLY A 219 21.81 3.14 0.09
C GLY A 219 21.25 3.62 1.42
N LEU A 220 22.13 3.85 2.43
CA LEU A 220 21.67 4.23 3.78
C LEU A 220 20.80 5.51 3.82
N PRO A 221 21.06 6.57 3.02
CA PRO A 221 20.17 7.73 2.95
C PRO A 221 18.74 7.46 2.49
N TYR A 222 18.46 6.29 1.88
CA TYR A 222 17.10 5.88 1.52
C TYR A 222 16.30 5.34 2.71
N VAL A 223 16.98 4.87 3.77
CA VAL A 223 16.32 4.27 4.95
C VAL A 223 15.38 5.26 5.65
N PRO A 224 15.77 6.50 6.00
CA PRO A 224 14.85 7.46 6.60
C PRO A 224 13.61 7.76 5.75
N ASN A 225 13.77 7.83 4.43
CA ASN A 225 12.64 8.03 3.52
C ASN A 225 11.71 6.80 3.49
N GLY A 226 12.27 5.60 3.49
CA GLY A 226 11.50 4.35 3.57
C GLY A 226 10.74 4.23 4.89
N ILE A 227 11.37 4.59 6.02
CA ILE A 227 10.71 4.62 7.33
C ILE A 227 9.57 5.65 7.33
N GLY A 228 9.78 6.85 6.79
CA GLY A 228 8.72 7.85 6.67
C GLY A 228 7.53 7.35 5.85
N PHE A 229 7.79 6.59 4.78
CA PHE A 229 6.74 5.94 4.00
C PHE A 229 6.00 4.86 4.81
N ALA A 230 6.73 4.01 5.53
CA ALA A 230 6.15 2.97 6.38
C ALA A 230 5.29 3.57 7.51
N ILE A 231 5.73 4.70 8.12
CA ILE A 231 4.93 5.45 9.09
C ILE A 231 3.57 5.85 8.49
N ASN A 232 3.58 6.41 7.28
CA ASN A 232 2.35 6.89 6.64
C ASN A 232 1.39 5.74 6.25
N GLU A 233 1.89 4.53 6.07
CA GLU A 233 1.11 3.40 5.57
C GLU A 233 0.55 2.49 6.67
N VAL A 234 1.28 2.29 7.78
CA VAL A 234 0.92 1.22 8.73
C VAL A 234 1.01 1.59 10.21
N LEU A 235 1.44 2.81 10.55
CA LEU A 235 1.65 3.20 11.96
C LEU A 235 0.36 3.23 12.77
N ASP A 236 -0.76 3.52 12.15
CA ASP A 236 -2.10 3.58 12.74
C ASP A 236 -2.47 2.31 13.53
N ARG A 237 -2.08 1.12 13.06
CA ARG A 237 -2.36 -0.16 13.74
C ARG A 237 -1.67 -0.26 15.09
N PHE A 238 -0.46 0.27 15.21
CA PHE A 238 0.28 0.30 16.49
C PHE A 238 -0.31 1.27 17.53
N PHE A 239 -1.07 2.27 17.08
CA PHE A 239 -1.82 3.15 17.99
C PHE A 239 -3.16 2.53 18.37
N LEU A 240 -3.86 1.91 17.43
CA LEU A 240 -5.15 1.26 17.69
C LEU A 240 -5.03 0.14 18.73
N VAL A 241 -4.02 -0.71 18.62
CA VAL A 241 -3.83 -1.81 19.57
C VAL A 241 -3.43 -1.35 20.98
N ARG A 242 -3.14 -0.07 21.18
CA ARG A 242 -2.78 0.53 22.47
C ARG A 242 -3.87 1.35 23.11
N LEU A 243 -5.05 1.33 22.56
CA LEU A 243 -6.21 1.96 23.18
C LEU A 243 -6.50 1.25 24.51
N SER A 244 -6.62 2.05 25.58
CA SER A 244 -6.95 1.50 26.89
C SER A 244 -8.41 1.05 26.96
N PRO A 245 -8.77 0.14 27.89
CA PRO A 245 -10.17 -0.27 28.06
C PRO A 245 -11.11 0.90 28.33
N GLU A 246 -10.64 1.95 29.03
CA GLU A 246 -11.42 3.17 29.31
C GLU A 246 -11.67 3.97 28.03
N GLN A 247 -10.66 4.07 27.15
CA GLN A 247 -10.83 4.74 25.84
C GLN A 247 -11.77 3.96 24.94
N LEU A 248 -11.63 2.62 24.90
CA LEU A 248 -12.51 1.77 24.10
C LEU A 248 -13.96 1.87 24.56
N SER A 249 -14.23 1.81 25.87
CA SER A 249 -15.58 1.94 26.42
C SER A 249 -16.19 3.34 26.25
N ALA A 250 -15.34 4.37 26.11
CA ALA A 250 -15.81 5.74 25.83
C ALA A 250 -16.17 5.95 24.35
N ILE A 251 -15.56 5.17 23.43
CA ILE A 251 -15.72 5.32 21.98
C ILE A 251 -16.79 4.36 21.44
N TYR A 252 -16.83 3.13 21.95
CA TYR A 252 -17.65 2.05 21.41
C TYR A 252 -18.67 1.58 22.46
N GLU A 253 -19.92 1.40 22.03
CA GLU A 253 -21.01 0.89 22.89
C GLU A 253 -20.82 -0.60 23.23
N VAL A 254 -20.19 -1.35 22.32
CA VAL A 254 -19.88 -2.77 22.51
C VAL A 254 -18.49 -2.91 23.13
N PRO A 255 -18.28 -3.80 24.10
CA PRO A 255 -16.97 -4.03 24.70
C PRO A 255 -16.06 -4.75 23.71
N TYR A 256 -15.15 -4.01 23.08
CA TYR A 256 -14.10 -4.54 22.22
C TYR A 256 -12.75 -4.54 22.93
N THR A 257 -11.88 -5.48 22.58
CA THR A 257 -10.44 -5.40 22.85
C THR A 257 -9.73 -4.53 21.82
N ALA A 258 -8.53 -4.08 22.13
CA ALA A 258 -7.74 -3.26 21.21
C ALA A 258 -7.30 -4.05 19.96
N GLU A 259 -7.05 -5.36 20.14
CA GLU A 259 -6.76 -6.30 19.05
C GLU A 259 -7.95 -6.48 18.11
N GLU A 260 -9.17 -6.62 18.67
CA GLU A 260 -10.41 -6.71 17.86
C GLU A 260 -10.61 -5.45 17.02
N ILE A 261 -10.49 -4.26 17.62
CA ILE A 261 -10.58 -2.98 16.90
C ILE A 261 -9.53 -2.89 15.80
N THR A 262 -8.30 -3.34 16.06
CA THR A 262 -7.23 -3.36 15.05
C THR A 262 -7.56 -4.33 13.91
N GLY A 263 -8.14 -5.48 14.22
CA GLY A 263 -8.58 -6.46 13.22
C GLY A 263 -9.75 -5.98 12.37
N ILE A 264 -10.75 -5.37 12.99
CA ILE A 264 -11.90 -4.74 12.32
C ILE A 264 -11.40 -3.63 11.38
N TYR A 265 -10.50 -2.78 11.86
CA TYR A 265 -9.87 -1.74 11.05
C TYR A 265 -9.13 -2.33 9.84
N ASN A 266 -8.31 -3.37 10.03
CA ASN A 266 -7.59 -4.04 8.96
C ASN A 266 -8.50 -4.64 7.89
N ALA A 267 -9.60 -5.28 8.28
CA ALA A 267 -10.56 -5.87 7.34
C ALA A 267 -11.25 -4.79 6.50
N CYS A 268 -11.79 -3.75 7.16
CA CYS A 268 -12.48 -2.65 6.48
C CYS A 268 -11.54 -1.81 5.60
N TYR A 269 -10.29 -1.61 6.03
CA TYR A 269 -9.25 -0.94 5.26
C TYR A 269 -9.05 -1.56 3.87
N LYS A 270 -9.27 -2.88 3.74
CA LYS A 270 -9.13 -3.58 2.45
C LYS A 270 -10.15 -3.13 1.40
N LEU A 271 -11.31 -2.62 1.80
CA LEU A 271 -12.27 -2.04 0.84
C LEU A 271 -11.77 -0.73 0.24
N ALA A 272 -11.02 0.07 0.99
CA ALA A 272 -10.45 1.31 0.49
C ALA A 272 -9.29 1.10 -0.51
N ILE A 273 -8.72 -0.08 -0.55
CA ILE A 273 -7.63 -0.45 -1.45
C ILE A 273 -7.99 -0.30 -2.93
N PHE A 274 -9.25 -0.42 -3.32
CA PHE A 274 -9.65 -0.21 -4.72
C PHE A 274 -9.29 1.20 -5.21
N MET A 275 -9.41 2.23 -4.35
CA MET A 275 -8.90 3.56 -4.69
C MET A 275 -7.37 3.57 -4.78
N LEU A 276 -6.68 2.91 -3.85
CA LEU A 276 -5.22 2.78 -3.90
C LEU A 276 -4.76 2.08 -5.20
N LEU A 277 -5.45 1.01 -5.63
CA LEU A 277 -5.15 0.34 -6.89
C LEU A 277 -5.34 1.28 -8.09
N THR A 278 -6.42 2.07 -8.09
CA THR A 278 -6.66 3.09 -9.12
C THR A 278 -5.50 4.09 -9.20
N VAL A 279 -5.04 4.59 -8.05
CA VAL A 279 -3.89 5.50 -7.96
C VAL A 279 -2.60 4.83 -8.44
N GLN A 280 -2.37 3.57 -8.08
CA GLN A 280 -1.15 2.85 -8.46
C GLN A 280 -1.11 2.52 -9.97
N MET A 281 -2.24 2.11 -10.56
CA MET A 281 -2.34 1.92 -12.02
C MET A 281 -2.05 3.23 -12.75
N PHE A 282 -2.67 4.31 -12.30
CA PHE A 282 -2.41 5.63 -12.84
C PHE A 282 -0.93 6.02 -12.72
N ARG A 283 -0.30 5.84 -11.57
CA ARG A 283 1.11 6.18 -11.33
C ARG A 283 2.06 5.47 -12.30
N LEU A 284 1.81 4.18 -12.58
CA LEU A 284 2.65 3.40 -13.49
C LEU A 284 2.65 3.93 -14.92
N ALA A 285 1.51 4.41 -15.40
CA ALA A 285 1.40 5.00 -16.73
C ALA A 285 1.76 6.50 -16.73
N TRP A 286 1.48 7.22 -15.64
CA TRP A 286 1.68 8.66 -15.54
C TRP A 286 3.14 9.06 -15.63
N GLN A 287 4.05 8.32 -14.98
CA GLN A 287 5.46 8.68 -14.95
C GLN A 287 6.12 8.64 -16.35
N PRO A 288 6.04 7.59 -17.16
CA PRO A 288 6.58 7.61 -18.53
C PRO A 288 5.85 8.62 -19.42
N PHE A 289 4.54 8.83 -19.19
CA PHE A 289 3.74 9.79 -19.95
C PHE A 289 4.23 11.22 -19.77
N PHE A 290 4.31 11.74 -18.54
CA PHE A 290 4.75 13.12 -18.34
C PHE A 290 6.21 13.32 -18.74
N MET A 291 7.09 12.34 -18.56
CA MET A 291 8.48 12.45 -19.00
C MET A 291 8.61 12.55 -20.53
N ARG A 292 7.75 11.84 -21.27
CA ARG A 292 7.70 11.92 -22.75
C ARG A 292 7.24 13.27 -23.24
N TYR A 293 6.18 13.80 -22.65
CA TYR A 293 5.50 14.99 -23.13
C TYR A 293 5.97 16.31 -22.48
N ALA A 294 6.79 16.26 -21.44
CA ALA A 294 7.21 17.42 -20.64
C ALA A 294 7.76 18.62 -21.41
N LYS A 295 8.37 18.38 -22.59
CA LYS A 295 9.00 19.41 -23.43
C LYS A 295 8.09 20.03 -24.48
N GLU A 296 6.86 19.51 -24.64
CA GLU A 296 5.92 20.04 -25.61
C GLU A 296 5.25 21.32 -25.08
N LYS A 297 4.89 22.23 -25.97
CA LYS A 297 4.33 23.54 -25.58
C LYS A 297 2.96 23.44 -24.90
N ASP A 298 2.16 22.43 -25.27
CA ASP A 298 0.82 22.19 -24.75
C ASP A 298 0.79 21.22 -23.53
N SER A 299 1.95 20.88 -22.99
CA SER A 299 2.06 19.95 -21.84
C SER A 299 1.33 20.42 -20.61
N PRO A 300 1.36 21.72 -20.21
CA PRO A 300 0.62 22.16 -19.03
C PRO A 300 -0.90 21.93 -19.15
N GLU A 301 -1.48 22.24 -20.32
CA GLU A 301 -2.90 21.99 -20.58
C GLU A 301 -3.21 20.49 -20.63
N LEU A 302 -2.32 19.69 -21.23
CA LEU A 302 -2.46 18.24 -21.28
C LEU A 302 -2.46 17.66 -19.86
N PHE A 303 -1.55 18.11 -18.98
CA PHE A 303 -1.47 17.63 -17.60
C PHE A 303 -2.66 18.08 -16.76
N ALA A 304 -3.17 19.28 -16.99
CA ALA A 304 -4.41 19.76 -16.36
C ALA A 304 -5.62 18.89 -16.74
N ARG A 305 -5.74 18.49 -18.01
CA ARG A 305 -6.80 17.57 -18.48
C ARG A 305 -6.65 16.17 -17.90
N VAL A 306 -5.44 15.63 -17.87
CA VAL A 306 -5.18 14.31 -17.24
C VAL A 306 -5.58 14.34 -15.77
N PHE A 307 -5.26 15.42 -15.05
CA PHE A 307 -5.68 15.60 -13.66
C PHE A 307 -7.22 15.60 -13.51
N LEU A 308 -7.94 16.30 -14.40
CA LEU A 308 -9.41 16.32 -14.40
C LEU A 308 -9.98 14.91 -14.61
N TYR A 309 -9.50 14.17 -15.62
CA TYR A 309 -9.97 12.81 -15.90
C TYR A 309 -9.63 11.81 -14.82
N PHE A 310 -8.44 11.93 -14.21
CA PHE A 310 -8.06 11.13 -13.04
C PHE A 310 -9.05 11.37 -11.89
N ASN A 311 -9.40 12.62 -11.61
CA ASN A 311 -10.35 12.96 -10.55
C ASN A 311 -11.76 12.48 -10.86
N ALA A 312 -12.19 12.52 -12.12
CA ALA A 312 -13.48 11.97 -12.54
C ALA A 312 -13.54 10.45 -12.30
N ALA A 313 -12.50 9.71 -12.68
CA ALA A 313 -12.40 8.28 -12.40
C ALA A 313 -12.41 7.99 -10.90
N SER A 314 -11.64 8.76 -10.11
CA SER A 314 -11.59 8.64 -8.66
C SER A 314 -12.93 8.94 -7.99
N ALA A 315 -13.69 9.93 -8.50
CA ALA A 315 -15.03 10.24 -8.00
C ALA A 315 -16.01 9.08 -8.23
N VAL A 316 -15.95 8.44 -9.40
CA VAL A 316 -16.79 7.26 -9.70
C VAL A 316 -16.44 6.10 -8.75
N VAL A 317 -15.15 5.83 -8.53
CA VAL A 317 -14.70 4.80 -7.58
C VAL A 317 -15.14 5.14 -6.16
N PHE A 318 -15.00 6.41 -5.74
CA PHE A 318 -15.39 6.88 -4.42
C PHE A 318 -16.90 6.73 -4.18
N ILE A 319 -17.73 7.14 -5.14
CA ILE A 319 -19.20 7.00 -5.07
C ILE A 319 -19.57 5.51 -5.06
N GLY A 320 -19.01 4.72 -5.99
CA GLY A 320 -19.34 3.30 -6.13
C GLY A 320 -19.02 2.49 -4.87
N ILE A 321 -17.85 2.68 -4.28
CA ILE A 321 -17.45 1.89 -3.11
C ILE A 321 -17.97 2.54 -1.82
N GLY A 322 -17.83 3.86 -1.67
CA GLY A 322 -18.22 4.56 -0.47
C GLY A 322 -19.73 4.50 -0.19
N LEU A 323 -20.56 4.56 -1.24
CA LEU A 323 -22.00 4.47 -1.13
C LEU A 323 -22.49 3.06 -0.84
N PHE A 324 -21.88 2.05 -1.46
CA PHE A 324 -22.27 0.64 -1.36
C PHE A 324 -21.32 -0.17 -0.46
N THR A 325 -20.63 0.47 0.49
CA THR A 325 -19.66 -0.19 1.38
C THR A 325 -20.29 -1.38 2.12
N ALA A 326 -21.48 -1.22 2.69
CA ALA A 326 -22.17 -2.28 3.44
C ALA A 326 -22.63 -3.42 2.52
N GLU A 327 -23.17 -3.08 1.35
CA GLU A 327 -23.61 -4.05 0.34
C GLU A 327 -22.42 -4.84 -0.22
N ILE A 328 -21.30 -4.18 -0.45
CA ILE A 328 -20.06 -4.85 -0.90
C ILE A 328 -19.53 -5.78 0.18
N ALA A 329 -19.50 -5.34 1.45
CA ALA A 329 -19.08 -6.19 2.56
C ALA A 329 -19.97 -7.44 2.72
N ALA A 330 -21.27 -7.28 2.49
CA ALA A 330 -22.27 -8.33 2.59
C ALA A 330 -22.43 -9.21 1.34
N LEU A 331 -21.63 -8.99 0.26
CA LEU A 331 -21.67 -9.84 -0.92
C LEU A 331 -21.44 -11.33 -0.54
N PRO A 332 -22.32 -12.25 -0.92
CA PRO A 332 -22.17 -13.66 -0.55
C PRO A 332 -20.96 -14.28 -1.26
N VAL A 333 -20.22 -15.08 -0.51
CA VAL A 333 -19.11 -15.92 -1.01
C VAL A 333 -19.51 -17.37 -0.85
N PRO A 334 -20.16 -18.00 -1.84
CA PRO A 334 -20.78 -19.32 -1.71
C PRO A 334 -19.81 -20.43 -1.30
N ILE A 335 -18.52 -20.33 -1.66
CA ILE A 335 -17.50 -21.33 -1.32
C ILE A 335 -17.24 -21.39 0.20
N LEU A 336 -17.44 -20.26 0.90
CA LEU A 336 -17.19 -20.14 2.35
C LEU A 336 -18.48 -20.20 3.16
N ASP A 337 -19.65 -20.22 2.50
CA ASP A 337 -20.96 -20.04 3.15
C ASP A 337 -21.03 -18.77 4.02
N GLY A 338 -20.35 -17.73 3.56
CA GLY A 338 -20.16 -16.47 4.28
C GLY A 338 -20.28 -15.25 3.36
N THR A 339 -19.79 -14.11 3.83
CA THR A 339 -19.80 -12.83 3.12
C THR A 339 -18.37 -12.35 2.77
N LEU A 340 -18.26 -11.35 1.90
CA LEU A 340 -16.98 -10.78 1.46
C LEU A 340 -16.14 -10.27 2.65
N ILE A 341 -16.81 -9.66 3.63
CA ILE A 341 -16.24 -9.37 4.96
C ILE A 341 -17.24 -9.92 5.97
N ASP A 342 -16.82 -10.82 6.85
CA ASP A 342 -17.68 -11.38 7.88
C ASP A 342 -18.31 -10.29 8.75
N SER A 343 -19.55 -10.52 9.19
CA SER A 343 -20.35 -9.55 9.94
C SER A 343 -19.69 -9.09 11.25
N ARG A 344 -18.84 -9.92 11.86
CA ARG A 344 -18.04 -9.57 13.06
C ARG A 344 -17.13 -8.35 12.86
N TYR A 345 -16.82 -8.02 11.61
CA TYR A 345 -15.94 -6.89 11.24
C TYR A 345 -16.71 -5.62 10.79
N TRP A 346 -18.04 -5.65 10.70
CA TRP A 346 -18.81 -4.54 10.10
C TRP A 346 -18.81 -3.25 10.91
N ALA A 347 -18.47 -3.32 12.20
CA ALA A 347 -18.34 -2.11 13.04
C ALA A 347 -17.35 -1.07 12.46
N GLY A 348 -16.38 -1.50 11.63
CA GLY A 348 -15.41 -0.61 11.01
C GLY A 348 -15.80 -0.07 9.63
N LEU A 349 -16.94 -0.42 9.04
CA LEU A 349 -17.28 -0.02 7.67
C LEU A 349 -17.33 1.50 7.48
N HIS A 350 -17.65 2.26 8.52
CA HIS A 350 -17.73 3.73 8.52
C HIS A 350 -16.39 4.42 8.21
N ILE A 351 -15.23 3.72 8.38
CA ILE A 351 -13.92 4.31 8.04
C ILE A 351 -13.64 4.29 6.54
N VAL A 352 -14.32 3.41 5.77
CA VAL A 352 -14.02 3.17 4.35
C VAL A 352 -14.10 4.43 3.51
N PRO A 353 -15.16 5.27 3.56
CA PRO A 353 -15.20 6.52 2.80
C PRO A 353 -14.06 7.47 3.15
N VAL A 354 -13.63 7.52 4.41
CA VAL A 354 -12.53 8.38 4.85
C VAL A 354 -11.21 7.92 4.24
N LEU A 355 -10.95 6.61 4.24
CA LEU A 355 -9.75 6.02 3.63
C LEU A 355 -9.76 6.12 2.10
N LEU A 356 -10.91 5.96 1.45
CA LEU A 356 -11.06 6.22 0.01
C LEU A 356 -10.67 7.66 -0.33
N LEU A 357 -11.10 8.63 0.48
CA LEU A 357 -10.76 10.04 0.31
C LEU A 357 -9.27 10.28 0.56
N ALA A 358 -8.67 9.61 1.54
CA ALA A 358 -7.24 9.68 1.82
C ALA A 358 -6.42 9.22 0.59
N TYR A 359 -6.78 8.08 -0.01
CA TYR A 359 -6.11 7.59 -1.22
C TYR A 359 -6.39 8.46 -2.45
N TRP A 360 -7.53 9.13 -2.51
CA TRP A 360 -7.79 10.11 -3.56
C TRP A 360 -6.79 11.28 -3.50
N PHE A 361 -6.51 11.81 -2.29
CA PHE A 361 -5.44 12.79 -2.09
C PHE A 361 -4.04 12.24 -2.41
N GLN A 362 -3.77 10.97 -2.11
CA GLN A 362 -2.52 10.33 -2.56
C GLN A 362 -2.40 10.37 -4.09
N GLY A 363 -3.50 10.19 -4.82
CA GLY A 363 -3.55 10.37 -6.27
C GLY A 363 -3.22 11.80 -6.72
N TRP A 364 -3.62 12.82 -5.96
CA TRP A 364 -3.20 14.20 -6.21
C TRP A 364 -1.69 14.37 -6.03
N PHE A 365 -1.13 13.80 -4.95
CA PHE A 365 0.32 13.78 -4.76
C PHE A 365 1.05 13.17 -5.97
N VAL A 366 0.55 12.07 -6.51
CA VAL A 366 1.12 11.43 -7.71
C VAL A 366 1.01 12.36 -8.93
N ASN A 367 -0.12 13.02 -9.14
CA ASN A 367 -0.28 13.97 -10.26
C ASN A 367 0.70 15.14 -10.14
N PHE A 368 0.75 15.79 -8.97
CA PHE A 368 1.60 16.97 -8.77
C PHE A 368 3.09 16.64 -8.74
N SER A 369 3.46 15.39 -8.43
CA SER A 369 4.86 14.96 -8.45
C SER A 369 5.54 15.14 -9.81
N ALA A 370 4.78 15.17 -10.92
CA ALA A 370 5.30 15.37 -12.26
C ALA A 370 6.17 16.62 -12.38
N GLY A 371 5.71 17.78 -11.87
CA GLY A 371 6.48 19.03 -11.93
C GLY A 371 7.82 18.97 -11.19
N ILE A 372 7.88 18.22 -10.09
CA ILE A 372 9.09 18.00 -9.30
C ILE A 372 10.07 17.09 -10.05
N PHE A 373 9.56 16.01 -10.67
CA PHE A 373 10.37 15.07 -11.47
C PHE A 373 10.92 15.73 -12.73
N ILE A 374 10.10 16.47 -13.48
CA ILE A 374 10.51 17.16 -14.72
C ILE A 374 11.67 18.12 -14.48
N GLN A 375 11.68 18.78 -13.33
CA GLN A 375 12.74 19.74 -12.94
C GLN A 375 13.87 19.11 -12.13
N GLU A 376 13.89 17.77 -11.99
CA GLU A 376 14.93 16.99 -11.29
C GLU A 376 15.14 17.42 -9.82
N LYS A 377 14.13 18.07 -9.20
CA LYS A 377 14.18 18.57 -7.80
C LYS A 377 13.66 17.53 -6.80
N THR A 378 14.10 16.28 -6.94
CA THR A 378 13.62 15.13 -6.15
C THR A 378 13.88 15.24 -4.65
N ILE A 379 14.76 16.17 -4.21
CA ILE A 379 15.02 16.46 -2.79
C ILE A 379 13.77 16.93 -2.03
N HIS A 380 12.72 17.35 -2.74
CA HIS A 380 11.46 17.72 -2.11
C HIS A 380 10.65 16.49 -1.64
N PHE A 381 10.80 15.31 -2.26
CA PHE A 381 10.04 14.12 -1.88
C PHE A 381 10.30 13.67 -0.44
N PRO A 382 11.56 13.49 0.03
CA PRO A 382 11.82 13.16 1.43
C PRO A 382 11.24 14.18 2.41
N LYS A 383 11.28 15.48 2.07
CA LYS A 383 10.70 16.55 2.91
C LYS A 383 9.18 16.40 3.00
N ILE A 384 8.50 16.19 1.87
CA ILE A 384 7.03 15.99 1.84
C ILE A 384 6.66 14.75 2.64
N THR A 385 7.37 13.63 2.46
CA THR A 385 7.14 12.38 3.18
C THR A 385 7.34 12.55 4.68
N LEU A 386 8.36 13.31 5.11
CA LEU A 386 8.61 13.60 6.52
C LEU A 386 7.46 14.41 7.14
N TYR A 387 7.00 15.46 6.46
CA TYR A 387 5.83 16.22 6.95
C TYR A 387 4.56 15.36 7.02
N GLY A 388 4.36 14.47 6.04
CA GLY A 388 3.30 13.46 6.09
C GLY A 388 3.43 12.57 7.33
N ALA A 389 4.63 12.04 7.59
CA ALA A 389 4.91 11.19 8.75
C ALA A 389 4.65 11.90 10.09
N LEU A 390 4.99 13.19 10.17
CA LEU A 390 4.68 14.01 11.36
C LEU A 390 3.17 14.17 11.58
N VAL A 391 2.39 14.37 10.50
CA VAL A 391 0.92 14.43 10.60
C VAL A 391 0.35 13.07 10.98
N THR A 392 0.84 11.97 10.40
CA THR A 392 0.42 10.63 10.77
C THR A 392 0.69 10.35 12.25
N LEU A 393 1.90 10.67 12.72
CA LEU A 393 2.29 10.46 14.11
C LEU A 393 1.43 11.31 15.08
N SER A 394 1.35 12.63 14.83
CA SER A 394 0.58 13.54 15.69
C SER A 394 -0.93 13.27 15.64
N GLY A 395 -1.47 12.96 14.45
CA GLY A 395 -2.88 12.60 14.28
C GLY A 395 -3.23 11.32 15.05
N ASN A 396 -2.41 10.28 14.92
CA ASN A 396 -2.64 9.04 15.69
C ASN A 396 -2.46 9.25 17.19
N LEU A 397 -1.49 10.06 17.62
CA LEU A 397 -1.29 10.36 19.04
C LEU A 397 -2.45 11.15 19.66
N LEU A 398 -3.03 12.09 18.92
CA LEU A 398 -4.01 13.05 19.45
C LEU A 398 -5.47 12.65 19.14
N ILE A 399 -5.73 12.08 17.95
CA ILE A 399 -7.09 11.86 17.46
C ILE A 399 -7.53 10.40 17.65
N THR A 400 -6.64 9.43 17.48
CA THR A 400 -6.97 8.01 17.63
C THR A 400 -7.45 7.66 19.05
N PRO A 401 -6.88 8.19 20.15
CA PRO A 401 -7.40 7.94 21.49
C PRO A 401 -8.81 8.50 21.75
N LEU A 402 -9.27 9.45 20.94
CA LEU A 402 -10.60 10.09 21.06
C LEU A 402 -11.65 9.47 20.14
N LEU A 403 -11.25 8.99 18.96
CA LEU A 403 -12.16 8.55 17.89
C LEU A 403 -11.88 7.10 17.41
N GLY A 404 -10.94 6.40 18.01
CA GLY A 404 -10.63 5.02 17.65
C GLY A 404 -10.27 4.85 16.18
N MET A 405 -10.92 3.89 15.50
CA MET A 405 -10.72 3.61 14.08
C MET A 405 -10.90 4.82 13.17
N LEU A 406 -11.90 5.66 13.49
CA LEU A 406 -12.15 6.89 12.73
C LEU A 406 -10.99 7.88 12.89
N GLY A 407 -10.42 7.99 14.08
CA GLY A 407 -9.24 8.83 14.35
C GLY A 407 -8.03 8.42 13.52
N ALA A 408 -7.76 7.12 13.45
CA ALA A 408 -6.69 6.56 12.63
C ALA A 408 -6.90 6.84 11.12
N ALA A 409 -8.13 6.66 10.63
CA ALA A 409 -8.47 6.97 9.23
C ALA A 409 -8.33 8.47 8.92
N LEU A 410 -8.73 9.36 9.85
CA LEU A 410 -8.57 10.82 9.71
C LEU A 410 -7.10 11.24 9.74
N ALA A 411 -6.25 10.60 10.54
CA ALA A 411 -4.81 10.85 10.55
C ALA A 411 -4.20 10.52 9.17
N THR A 412 -4.60 9.39 8.58
CA THR A 412 -4.19 8.99 7.22
C THR A 412 -4.68 9.99 6.16
N LEU A 413 -5.93 10.44 6.26
CA LEU A 413 -6.49 11.48 5.38
C LEU A 413 -5.71 12.80 5.49
N GLY A 414 -5.44 13.27 6.71
CA GLY A 414 -4.66 14.48 6.97
C GLY A 414 -3.24 14.39 6.41
N CYS A 415 -2.60 13.24 6.54
CA CYS A 415 -1.29 12.96 5.97
C CYS A 415 -1.28 13.15 4.45
N TYR A 416 -2.11 12.41 3.71
CA TYR A 416 -2.11 12.49 2.25
C TYR A 416 -2.64 13.83 1.73
N ALA A 417 -3.57 14.48 2.43
CA ALA A 417 -4.00 15.84 2.11
C ALA A 417 -2.83 16.83 2.21
N LEU A 418 -2.08 16.81 3.32
CA LEU A 418 -0.90 17.68 3.46
C LEU A 418 0.18 17.36 2.42
N MET A 419 0.48 16.07 2.20
CA MET A 419 1.47 15.67 1.20
C MET A 419 1.10 16.17 -0.20
N SER A 420 -0.17 16.10 -0.57
CA SER A 420 -0.66 16.59 -1.87
C SER A 420 -0.59 18.11 -1.99
N MET A 421 -0.92 18.84 -0.91
CA MET A 421 -0.82 20.31 -0.86
C MET A 421 0.64 20.77 -0.98
N LEU A 422 1.57 20.12 -0.30
CA LEU A 422 2.99 20.42 -0.40
C LEU A 422 3.55 20.08 -1.78
N ALA A 423 3.15 18.94 -2.37
CA ALA A 423 3.53 18.58 -3.73
C ALA A 423 3.04 19.62 -4.74
N TYR A 424 1.78 20.08 -4.62
CA TYR A 424 1.24 21.16 -5.44
C TYR A 424 2.02 22.45 -5.29
N TYR A 425 2.33 22.85 -4.05
CA TYR A 425 3.10 24.06 -3.75
C TYR A 425 4.48 24.07 -4.42
N TYR A 426 5.23 22.96 -4.31
CA TYR A 426 6.54 22.84 -4.94
C TYR A 426 6.42 22.73 -6.47
N ALA A 427 5.49 21.91 -6.97
CA ALA A 427 5.29 21.72 -8.39
C ALA A 427 4.91 23.01 -9.11
N ARG A 428 3.99 23.81 -8.53
CA ARG A 428 3.56 25.10 -9.10
C ARG A 428 4.72 26.08 -9.27
N LYS A 429 5.71 26.05 -8.37
CA LYS A 429 6.90 26.90 -8.46
C LYS A 429 7.92 26.43 -9.50
N LEU A 430 7.99 25.11 -9.71
CA LEU A 430 9.00 24.49 -10.55
C LEU A 430 8.50 24.30 -12.00
N TYR A 431 7.26 23.90 -12.16
CA TYR A 431 6.63 23.64 -13.45
C TYR A 431 5.14 24.03 -13.36
N PRO A 432 4.81 25.27 -13.71
CA PRO A 432 3.47 25.82 -13.51
C PRO A 432 2.45 25.16 -14.45
N VAL A 433 1.48 24.47 -13.88
CA VAL A 433 0.30 23.89 -14.54
C VAL A 433 -0.94 24.54 -13.95
N GLN A 434 -1.85 25.00 -14.78
CA GLN A 434 -3.14 25.55 -14.36
C GLN A 434 -4.15 24.40 -14.17
N TYR A 435 -4.06 23.72 -13.02
CA TYR A 435 -5.00 22.66 -12.70
C TYR A 435 -6.41 23.22 -12.44
N PRO A 436 -7.49 22.57 -12.94
CA PRO A 436 -8.88 22.99 -12.72
C PRO A 436 -9.35 22.63 -11.30
N LEU A 437 -8.68 23.16 -10.28
CA LEU A 437 -8.92 22.82 -8.88
C LEU A 437 -10.35 23.13 -8.43
N GLY A 438 -10.95 24.22 -8.91
CA GLY A 438 -12.34 24.58 -8.59
C GLY A 438 -13.34 23.51 -9.04
N SER A 439 -13.23 23.05 -10.29
CA SER A 439 -14.08 21.97 -10.83
C SER A 439 -13.88 20.65 -10.10
N VAL A 440 -12.61 20.35 -9.79
CA VAL A 440 -12.26 19.10 -9.08
C VAL A 440 -12.72 19.11 -7.62
N LEU A 441 -12.55 20.22 -6.90
CA LEU A 441 -13.07 20.36 -5.54
C LEU A 441 -14.59 20.29 -5.50
N PHE A 442 -15.29 20.91 -6.46
CA PHE A 442 -16.74 20.82 -6.58
C PHE A 442 -17.19 19.36 -6.82
N MET A 443 -16.48 18.64 -7.71
CA MET A 443 -16.71 17.21 -7.98
C MET A 443 -16.48 16.36 -6.72
N MET A 444 -15.38 16.57 -6.00
CA MET A 444 -15.04 15.86 -4.77
C MET A 444 -16.07 16.11 -3.68
N THR A 445 -16.45 17.38 -3.46
CA THR A 445 -17.48 17.75 -2.48
C THR A 445 -18.82 17.12 -2.82
N GLY A 446 -19.23 17.16 -4.10
CA GLY A 446 -20.44 16.51 -4.57
C GLY A 446 -20.44 15.00 -4.32
N ALA A 447 -19.32 14.32 -4.60
CA ALA A 447 -19.17 12.91 -4.34
C ALA A 447 -19.27 12.57 -2.84
N VAL A 448 -18.64 13.38 -1.98
CA VAL A 448 -18.73 13.22 -0.51
C VAL A 448 -20.17 13.40 -0.02
N ILE A 449 -20.89 14.41 -0.53
CA ILE A 449 -22.31 14.64 -0.17
C ILE A 449 -23.17 13.45 -0.62
N VAL A 450 -22.97 12.93 -1.82
CA VAL A 450 -23.71 11.77 -2.33
C VAL A 450 -23.51 10.56 -1.42
N VAL A 451 -22.28 10.27 -1.02
CA VAL A 451 -21.97 9.15 -0.12
C VAL A 451 -22.56 9.39 1.28
N ALA A 452 -22.42 10.59 1.85
CA ALA A 452 -22.95 10.93 3.17
C ALA A 452 -24.48 10.82 3.23
N LEU A 453 -25.18 11.28 2.19
CA LEU A 453 -26.63 11.13 2.07
C LEU A 453 -27.04 9.67 1.92
N GLY A 454 -26.29 8.90 1.13
CA GLY A 454 -26.58 7.48 0.91
C GLY A 454 -26.43 6.61 2.16
N TRP A 455 -25.59 7.02 3.11
CA TRP A 455 -25.44 6.30 4.39
C TRP A 455 -26.66 6.44 5.33
N GLN A 456 -27.59 7.33 5.01
CA GLN A 456 -28.87 7.42 5.71
C GLN A 456 -29.90 6.36 5.24
N PHE A 457 -29.65 5.71 4.09
CA PHE A 457 -30.49 4.63 3.59
C PHE A 457 -29.97 3.27 4.09
N PRO A 458 -30.84 2.38 4.61
CA PRO A 458 -30.41 1.07 5.07
C PRO A 458 -29.87 0.21 3.92
N ALA A 459 -28.94 -0.68 4.26
CA ALA A 459 -28.44 -1.67 3.31
C ALA A 459 -29.51 -2.69 2.98
N PHE A 460 -29.68 -3.04 1.70
CA PHE A 460 -30.58 -4.10 1.20
C PHE A 460 -32.04 -4.03 1.65
N ALA A 461 -32.57 -2.90 2.12
CA ALA A 461 -33.95 -2.78 2.55
C ALA A 461 -34.86 -2.35 1.40
N GLY A 462 -35.62 -3.29 0.84
CA GLY A 462 -36.75 -3.07 -0.06
C GLY A 462 -36.51 -2.06 -1.20
N ALA A 463 -37.43 -1.11 -1.40
CA ALA A 463 -37.31 -0.05 -2.39
C ALA A 463 -36.25 1.03 -2.08
N GLU A 464 -35.69 1.02 -0.87
CA GLU A 464 -34.77 2.07 -0.41
C GLU A 464 -33.38 1.99 -1.07
N TRP A 465 -32.92 0.80 -1.47
CA TRP A 465 -31.68 0.68 -2.26
C TRP A 465 -31.78 1.36 -3.63
N ILE A 466 -33.01 1.56 -4.16
CA ILE A 466 -33.25 2.35 -5.38
C ILE A 466 -32.82 3.79 -5.14
N GLY A 467 -33.02 4.33 -3.93
CA GLY A 467 -32.54 5.64 -3.53
C GLY A 467 -31.01 5.76 -3.63
N LYS A 468 -30.27 4.76 -3.17
CA LYS A 468 -28.81 4.70 -3.33
C LYS A 468 -28.40 4.65 -4.81
N LEU A 469 -29.08 3.84 -5.64
CA LEU A 469 -28.84 3.79 -7.09
C LEU A 469 -29.09 5.14 -7.76
N LEU A 470 -30.18 5.82 -7.44
CA LEU A 470 -30.47 7.14 -7.99
C LEU A 470 -29.42 8.17 -7.57
N LEU A 471 -28.96 8.12 -6.31
CA LEU A 471 -27.85 8.96 -5.83
C LEU A 471 -26.53 8.64 -6.58
N ALA A 472 -26.21 7.37 -6.79
CA ALA A 472 -25.03 6.97 -7.56
C ALA A 472 -25.09 7.48 -9.01
N LEU A 473 -26.24 7.30 -9.66
CA LEU A 473 -26.46 7.76 -11.05
C LEU A 473 -26.41 9.28 -11.14
N SER A 474 -27.05 10.02 -10.22
CA SER A 474 -27.00 11.48 -10.21
C SER A 474 -25.60 12.02 -9.94
N GLY A 475 -24.85 11.40 -8.99
CA GLY A 475 -23.47 11.74 -8.69
C GLY A 475 -22.54 11.52 -9.89
N THR A 476 -22.63 10.35 -10.53
CA THR A 476 -21.83 10.03 -11.72
C THR A 476 -22.21 10.89 -12.94
N ALA A 477 -23.48 11.21 -13.13
CA ALA A 477 -23.93 12.15 -14.15
C ALA A 477 -23.39 13.56 -13.89
N GLY A 478 -23.36 14.02 -12.62
CA GLY A 478 -22.72 15.27 -12.23
C GLY A 478 -21.23 15.31 -12.55
N VAL A 479 -20.50 14.24 -12.27
CA VAL A 479 -19.08 14.07 -12.66
C VAL A 479 -18.93 14.19 -14.18
N ALA A 480 -19.75 13.48 -14.95
CA ALA A 480 -19.71 13.52 -16.41
C ALA A 480 -20.01 14.92 -16.95
N ALA A 481 -20.98 15.64 -16.36
CA ALA A 481 -21.33 17.00 -16.74
C ALA A 481 -20.17 18.00 -16.51
N ILE A 482 -19.42 17.86 -15.41
CA ILE A 482 -18.24 18.68 -15.14
C ILE A 482 -17.15 18.44 -16.18
N VAL A 483 -16.87 17.16 -16.50
CA VAL A 483 -15.89 16.79 -17.52
C VAL A 483 -16.31 17.27 -18.91
N TYR A 484 -17.62 17.22 -19.22
CA TYR A 484 -18.14 17.66 -20.51
C TYR A 484 -18.03 19.18 -20.69
N ARG A 485 -18.19 19.96 -19.61
CA ARG A 485 -18.10 21.43 -19.62
C ARG A 485 -16.67 21.97 -19.58
N ASP A 486 -15.66 21.11 -19.58
CA ASP A 486 -14.26 21.55 -19.60
C ASP A 486 -13.99 22.32 -20.90
N PRO A 487 -13.65 23.64 -20.82
CA PRO A 487 -13.41 24.47 -22.00
C PRO A 487 -12.17 24.07 -22.80
N ALA A 488 -11.37 23.15 -22.29
CA ALA A 488 -10.16 22.65 -22.95
C ALA A 488 -10.43 21.41 -23.84
N ARG A 489 -11.68 21.11 -24.15
CA ARG A 489 -12.06 20.03 -25.10
C ARG A 489 -11.79 20.38 -26.58
#